data_d63b9510efa8db9bf3b15a646a8fe733
#
_entry.id   d63b9510efa8db9bf3b15a646a8fe733
#
_cell.length_a   1.000
_cell.length_b   1.000
_cell.length_c   1.000
_cell.angle_alpha   90.00
_cell.angle_beta   90.00
_cell.angle_gamma   90.00
#
_symmetry.space_group_name_H-M   'P 1'
#
loop_
_entity.id
_entity.type
_entity.pdbx_description
1 polymer ?
#
loop_
_entity_poly.entity_id
_entity_poly.type
_entity_poly.pdbx_seq_one_letter_code
_entity_poly.pdbx_strand_id
1 'polypeptide(L)'
;MSNSLNQKLRGKTIKIFGPPGTGKTENLLKRVQRYLKKGYSPDEICYISFTNKAVDECVDRVRKRFKEYDEDDFKYFRTLHSLARQQFAEIPVLDPRADLLMFHTQYGTVKVNYKDGHDDAKVYNNWSLQIYDRARNMKIDPVALYKQQSRKAVRLQQFKSIIAGYEEFKTMELENGQRTPDRLDFTDMVEKYVSDGLVVPFKVLMVDEAQDLTPLQWDMVVKIAQGVDRVYIAGDDDQAIYEWNGADVTLFQRFPGKALVLKKSVRLNKNIHFFSKCLLHSMGDNRVQKEF
;
A
#
# COMPACT_ATOMS: atom_id res chain seq x y z
N MET A 1 8.50 -10.40 -13.47
CA MET A 1 9.49 -9.39 -13.97
C MET A 1 10.43 -10.04 -14.96
N SER A 2 10.82 -9.34 -16.04
CA SER A 2 11.82 -9.84 -17.01
C SER A 2 13.22 -9.91 -16.39
N ASN A 3 14.11 -10.76 -16.94
CA ASN A 3 15.49 -10.88 -16.42
C ASN A 3 16.27 -9.57 -16.51
N SER A 4 16.08 -8.77 -17.57
CA SER A 4 16.71 -7.46 -17.74
C SER A 4 16.26 -6.44 -16.68
N LEU A 5 14.95 -6.41 -16.36
CA LEU A 5 14.42 -5.54 -15.32
C LEU A 5 14.92 -5.94 -13.93
N ASN A 6 14.95 -7.23 -13.63
CA ASN A 6 15.52 -7.75 -12.38
C ASN A 6 16.98 -7.31 -12.19
N GLN A 7 17.79 -7.39 -13.24
CA GLN A 7 19.19 -6.98 -13.20
C GLN A 7 19.32 -5.47 -12.97
N LYS A 8 18.53 -4.65 -13.68
CA LYS A 8 18.49 -3.18 -13.50
C LYS A 8 18.11 -2.78 -12.08
N LEU A 9 17.07 -3.39 -11.52
CA LEU A 9 16.62 -3.11 -10.14
C LEU A 9 17.64 -3.57 -9.10
N ARG A 10 18.28 -4.74 -9.30
CA ARG A 10 19.25 -5.32 -8.37
C ARG A 10 20.44 -4.38 -8.08
N GLY A 11 20.92 -3.67 -9.10
CA GLY A 11 22.06 -2.75 -8.98
C GLY A 11 21.78 -1.47 -8.18
N LYS A 12 20.51 -1.07 -8.08
CA LYS A 12 20.12 0.20 -7.45
C LYS A 12 19.26 0.05 -6.18
N THR A 13 18.89 -1.17 -5.79
CA THR A 13 18.00 -1.44 -4.66
C THR A 13 18.75 -1.96 -3.44
N ILE A 14 18.40 -1.42 -2.26
CA ILE A 14 18.77 -1.94 -0.94
C ILE A 14 17.49 -2.29 -0.19
N LYS A 15 17.36 -3.55 0.19
CA LYS A 15 16.29 -4.05 1.08
C LYS A 15 16.79 -4.02 2.51
N ILE A 16 15.99 -3.47 3.42
CA ILE A 16 16.33 -3.29 4.84
C ILE A 16 15.38 -4.16 5.65
N PHE A 17 15.88 -5.26 6.14
CA PHE A 17 15.16 -6.17 7.02
C PHE A 17 15.50 -5.88 8.47
N GLY A 18 14.54 -6.02 9.36
CA GLY A 18 14.81 -5.92 10.79
C GLY A 18 13.58 -6.10 11.63
N PRO A 19 13.70 -6.78 12.78
CA PRO A 19 12.63 -6.91 13.74
C PRO A 19 12.12 -5.58 14.30
N PRO A 20 11.05 -5.63 15.13
CA PRO A 20 10.52 -4.43 15.79
C PRO A 20 11.62 -3.68 16.55
N GLY A 21 11.64 -2.35 16.40
CA GLY A 21 12.56 -1.49 17.14
C GLY A 21 14.04 -1.54 16.70
N THR A 22 14.36 -2.16 15.57
CA THR A 22 15.75 -2.14 15.03
C THR A 22 16.08 -0.87 14.25
N GLY A 23 15.12 0.06 14.10
CA GLY A 23 15.35 1.35 13.45
C GLY A 23 15.27 1.29 11.92
N LYS A 24 14.40 0.47 11.34
CA LYS A 24 14.12 0.45 9.89
C LYS A 24 13.76 1.84 9.37
N THR A 25 12.70 2.43 9.90
CA THR A 25 12.24 3.80 9.57
C THR A 25 13.34 4.84 9.84
N GLU A 26 14.08 4.71 10.95
CA GLU A 26 15.21 5.58 11.25
C GLU A 26 16.32 5.47 10.20
N ASN A 27 16.56 4.27 9.68
CA ASN A 27 17.53 4.04 8.61
C ASN A 27 17.11 4.75 7.31
N LEU A 28 15.81 4.65 6.94
CA LEU A 28 15.26 5.39 5.80
C LEU A 28 15.39 6.91 6.02
N LEU A 29 14.99 7.41 7.19
CA LEU A 29 15.08 8.82 7.54
C LEU A 29 16.52 9.37 7.47
N LYS A 30 17.52 8.61 7.96
CA LYS A 30 18.93 8.96 7.82
C LYS A 30 19.38 9.04 6.36
N ARG A 31 18.76 8.24 5.47
CA ARG A 31 19.02 8.31 4.03
C ARG A 31 18.41 9.56 3.41
N VAL A 32 17.16 9.89 3.74
CA VAL A 32 16.55 11.18 3.36
C VAL A 32 17.49 12.33 3.73
N GLN A 33 17.87 12.42 4.99
CA GLN A 33 18.78 13.46 5.49
C GLN A 33 20.14 13.49 4.78
N ARG A 34 20.65 12.31 4.37
CA ARG A 34 21.91 12.23 3.60
C ARG A 34 21.74 12.78 2.18
N TYR A 35 20.59 12.53 1.54
CA TYR A 35 20.32 13.06 0.20
C TYR A 35 20.16 14.58 0.25
N LEU A 36 19.38 15.12 1.18
CA LEU A 36 19.24 16.57 1.39
C LEU A 36 20.60 17.23 1.62
N LYS A 37 21.46 16.66 2.47
CA LYS A 37 22.83 17.17 2.68
C LYS A 37 23.73 17.10 1.44
N LYS A 38 23.40 16.26 0.45
CA LYS A 38 24.10 16.19 -0.84
C LYS A 38 23.55 17.15 -1.88
N GLY A 39 22.58 18.01 -1.52
CA GLY A 39 21.98 18.99 -2.37
C GLY A 39 20.78 18.50 -3.20
N TYR A 40 20.24 17.31 -2.86
CA TYR A 40 18.93 16.92 -3.42
C TYR A 40 17.85 17.78 -2.79
N SER A 41 16.88 18.22 -3.59
CA SER A 41 15.66 18.83 -3.07
C SER A 41 14.67 17.77 -2.55
N PRO A 42 13.75 18.12 -1.63
CA PRO A 42 12.76 17.17 -1.11
C PRO A 42 11.90 16.53 -2.20
N ASP A 43 11.57 17.25 -3.27
CA ASP A 43 10.78 16.77 -4.41
C ASP A 43 11.53 15.79 -5.33
N GLU A 44 12.84 15.64 -5.17
CA GLU A 44 13.62 14.56 -5.79
C GLU A 44 13.61 13.24 -4.99
N ILE A 45 12.93 13.22 -3.82
CA ILE A 45 12.85 12.07 -2.93
C ILE A 45 11.39 11.68 -2.74
N CYS A 46 11.06 10.44 -3.06
CA CYS A 46 9.77 9.83 -2.73
C CYS A 46 9.92 8.95 -1.49
N TYR A 47 9.10 9.20 -0.48
CA TYR A 47 8.97 8.36 0.70
C TYR A 47 7.54 7.83 0.80
N ILE A 48 7.41 6.52 0.74
CA ILE A 48 6.12 5.82 0.80
C ILE A 48 6.03 5.10 2.14
N SER A 49 4.91 5.30 2.83
CA SER A 49 4.54 4.52 4.01
C SER A 49 3.10 4.03 3.92
N PHE A 50 2.74 3.08 4.76
CA PHE A 50 1.41 2.47 4.78
C PHE A 50 0.33 3.44 5.30
N THR A 51 0.67 4.35 6.22
CA THR A 51 -0.27 5.30 6.84
C THR A 51 0.17 6.74 6.68
N ASN A 52 -0.80 7.67 6.59
CA ASN A 52 -0.52 9.11 6.58
C ASN A 52 0.23 9.53 7.85
N LYS A 53 -0.15 9.03 9.03
CA LYS A 53 0.53 9.33 10.30
C LYS A 53 2.03 9.01 10.25
N ALA A 54 2.44 7.91 9.62
CA ALA A 54 3.85 7.56 9.49
C ALA A 54 4.57 8.48 8.49
N VAL A 55 3.87 8.95 7.47
CA VAL A 55 4.38 9.98 6.54
C VAL A 55 4.60 11.29 7.27
N ASP A 56 3.58 11.78 8.00
CA ASP A 56 3.63 13.04 8.74
C ASP A 56 4.76 13.03 9.78
N GLU A 57 4.90 11.93 10.55
CA GLU A 57 6.02 11.74 11.47
C GLU A 57 7.38 11.82 10.79
N CYS A 58 7.51 11.25 9.58
CA CYS A 58 8.74 11.31 8.81
C CYS A 58 9.07 12.76 8.41
N VAL A 59 8.09 13.49 7.86
CA VAL A 59 8.23 14.90 7.47
C VAL A 59 8.62 15.77 8.67
N ASP A 60 7.90 15.65 9.78
CA ASP A 60 8.19 16.38 11.02
C ASP A 60 9.62 16.17 11.52
N ARG A 61 10.09 14.92 11.47
CA ARG A 61 11.46 14.57 11.91
C ARG A 61 12.53 15.10 10.96
N VAL A 62 12.26 15.21 9.67
CA VAL A 62 13.16 15.84 8.70
C VAL A 62 13.20 17.35 8.93
N ARG A 63 12.03 18.01 9.03
CA ARG A 63 11.90 19.48 9.22
C ARG A 63 12.55 19.98 10.51
N LYS A 64 12.48 19.21 11.60
CA LYS A 64 13.22 19.54 12.84
C LYS A 64 14.72 19.73 12.62
N ARG A 65 15.29 19.13 11.58
CA ARG A 65 16.73 19.17 11.28
C ARG A 65 17.08 20.06 10.11
N PHE A 66 16.14 20.23 9.18
CA PHE A 66 16.25 21.02 7.95
C PHE A 66 15.13 22.06 7.97
N LYS A 67 15.38 23.16 8.73
CA LYS A 67 14.38 24.20 8.99
C LYS A 67 14.11 25.09 7.77
N GLU A 68 14.93 24.98 6.75
CA GLU A 68 14.78 25.66 5.46
C GLU A 68 13.64 25.09 4.61
N TYR A 69 13.12 23.90 4.92
CA TYR A 69 12.01 23.27 4.18
C TYR A 69 10.70 23.36 4.95
N ASP A 70 9.64 23.64 4.20
CA ASP A 70 8.27 23.57 4.66
C ASP A 70 7.62 22.20 4.37
N GLU A 71 6.42 21.96 4.87
CA GLU A 71 5.69 20.73 4.65
C GLU A 71 5.37 20.50 3.17
N ASP A 72 5.03 21.57 2.46
CA ASP A 72 4.70 21.56 1.04
C ASP A 72 5.87 21.16 0.13
N ASP A 73 7.12 21.28 0.61
CA ASP A 73 8.29 20.84 -0.14
C ASP A 73 8.33 19.30 -0.28
N PHE A 74 7.72 18.57 0.67
CA PHE A 74 7.72 17.11 0.71
C PHE A 74 6.56 16.47 -0.08
N LYS A 75 6.32 16.93 -1.32
CA LYS A 75 5.19 16.55 -2.19
C LYS A 75 5.03 15.04 -2.39
N TYR A 76 6.14 14.30 -2.37
CA TYR A 76 6.18 12.86 -2.65
C TYR A 76 6.42 12.01 -1.40
N PHE A 77 6.25 12.60 -0.22
CA PHE A 77 6.16 11.87 1.04
C PHE A 77 4.68 11.52 1.26
N ARG A 78 4.26 10.31 0.88
CA ARG A 78 2.83 9.97 0.78
C ARG A 78 2.59 8.48 1.02
N THR A 79 1.31 8.11 1.16
CA THR A 79 0.88 6.73 0.96
C THR A 79 0.80 6.42 -0.55
N LEU A 80 0.82 5.12 -0.93
CA LEU A 80 0.70 4.72 -2.35
C LEU A 80 -0.57 5.27 -2.99
N HIS A 81 -1.72 5.18 -2.29
CA HIS A 81 -2.98 5.71 -2.79
C HIS A 81 -2.94 7.23 -2.97
N SER A 82 -2.36 7.96 -2.00
CA SER A 82 -2.21 9.41 -2.11
C SER A 82 -1.29 9.82 -3.27
N LEU A 83 -0.24 9.05 -3.53
CA LEU A 83 0.65 9.27 -4.67
C LEU A 83 -0.07 9.00 -6.00
N ALA A 84 -0.84 7.91 -6.09
CA ALA A 84 -1.64 7.61 -7.26
C ALA A 84 -2.70 8.70 -7.48
N ARG A 85 -3.40 9.12 -6.43
CA ARG A 85 -4.41 10.18 -6.47
C ARG A 85 -3.85 11.50 -7.03
N GLN A 86 -2.62 11.83 -6.67
CA GLN A 86 -1.98 13.07 -7.13
C GLN A 86 -1.84 13.15 -8.66
N GLN A 87 -1.64 12.01 -9.32
CA GLN A 87 -1.53 11.97 -10.80
C GLN A 87 -2.88 12.03 -11.52
N PHE A 88 -3.97 11.71 -10.85
CA PHE A 88 -5.32 11.66 -11.41
C PHE A 88 -6.28 12.56 -10.60
N ALA A 89 -5.81 13.74 -10.20
CA ALA A 89 -6.54 14.65 -9.33
C ALA A 89 -7.88 15.13 -9.94
N GLU A 90 -7.96 15.17 -11.25
CA GLU A 90 -9.13 15.59 -12.03
C GLU A 90 -10.27 14.55 -12.02
N ILE A 91 -9.97 13.26 -11.77
CA ILE A 91 -10.99 12.21 -11.75
C ILE A 91 -11.60 12.12 -10.35
N PRO A 92 -12.92 12.19 -10.20
CA PRO A 92 -13.58 12.07 -8.90
C PRO A 92 -13.23 10.73 -8.21
N VAL A 93 -13.12 10.78 -6.89
CA VAL A 93 -12.95 9.57 -6.06
C VAL A 93 -14.27 9.24 -5.42
N LEU A 94 -14.62 7.97 -5.40
CA LEU A 94 -15.78 7.46 -4.68
C LEU A 94 -15.69 7.85 -3.21
N ASP A 95 -16.72 8.56 -2.72
CA ASP A 95 -16.90 8.77 -1.29
C ASP A 95 -17.38 7.46 -0.65
N PRO A 96 -16.58 6.86 0.27
CA PRO A 96 -16.96 5.60 0.92
C PRO A 96 -18.25 5.68 1.72
N ARG A 97 -18.71 6.89 2.10
CA ARG A 97 -19.93 7.09 2.87
C ARG A 97 -21.12 7.36 1.95
N ALA A 98 -21.06 8.40 1.13
CA ALA A 98 -22.16 8.85 0.31
C ALA A 98 -22.41 7.92 -0.91
N ASP A 99 -21.36 7.66 -1.68
CA ASP A 99 -21.50 6.90 -2.93
C ASP A 99 -21.80 5.42 -2.68
N LEU A 100 -21.15 4.80 -1.68
CA LEU A 100 -21.47 3.41 -1.35
C LEU A 100 -22.86 3.26 -0.72
N LEU A 101 -23.34 4.24 0.04
CA LEU A 101 -24.73 4.24 0.50
C LEU A 101 -25.71 4.28 -0.67
N MET A 102 -25.46 5.15 -1.64
CA MET A 102 -26.29 5.27 -2.84
C MET A 102 -26.27 3.95 -3.63
N PHE A 103 -25.09 3.37 -3.87
CA PHE A 103 -24.96 2.07 -4.50
C PHE A 103 -25.77 0.99 -3.78
N HIS A 104 -25.63 0.90 -2.46
CA HIS A 104 -26.35 -0.11 -1.67
C HIS A 104 -27.88 0.09 -1.70
N THR A 105 -28.34 1.32 -1.71
CA THR A 105 -29.76 1.63 -1.82
C THR A 105 -30.29 1.24 -3.19
N GLN A 106 -29.59 1.56 -4.25
CA GLN A 106 -29.97 1.28 -5.63
C GLN A 106 -29.99 -0.24 -5.93
N TYR A 107 -29.01 -0.98 -5.43
CA TYR A 107 -28.87 -2.41 -5.71
C TYR A 107 -29.44 -3.33 -4.61
N GLY A 108 -30.06 -2.76 -3.57
CA GLY A 108 -30.76 -3.50 -2.51
C GLY A 108 -29.84 -4.46 -1.70
N THR A 109 -28.54 -4.19 -1.67
CA THR A 109 -27.54 -5.17 -1.24
C THR A 109 -27.21 -5.16 0.24
N VAL A 110 -27.72 -4.21 1.05
CA VAL A 110 -27.42 -4.12 2.49
C VAL A 110 -28.59 -3.60 3.33
N LYS A 111 -28.85 -4.29 4.42
CA LYS A 111 -29.54 -3.69 5.57
C LYS A 111 -28.53 -2.80 6.28
N VAL A 112 -28.71 -1.49 6.16
CA VAL A 112 -27.90 -0.51 6.89
C VAL A 112 -28.34 -0.51 8.34
N ASN A 113 -27.58 -1.14 9.21
CA ASN A 113 -27.78 -0.99 10.66
C ASN A 113 -27.08 0.29 11.12
N TYR A 114 -27.83 1.38 11.19
CA TYR A 114 -27.38 2.56 11.93
C TYR A 114 -27.34 2.19 13.42
N LYS A 115 -26.17 2.09 14.00
CA LYS A 115 -25.98 2.19 15.44
C LYS A 115 -25.63 3.63 15.77
N ASP A 116 -26.48 4.21 16.62
CA ASP A 116 -26.45 5.60 17.03
C ASP A 116 -25.06 6.12 17.45
N GLY A 117 -24.67 7.25 16.92
CA GLY A 117 -23.98 8.30 17.65
C GLY A 117 -22.46 8.27 17.72
N HIS A 118 -21.73 7.36 17.09
CA HIS A 118 -20.27 7.43 16.99
C HIS A 118 -19.77 7.43 15.55
N ASP A 119 -18.95 8.43 15.24
CA ASP A 119 -18.36 8.77 13.94
C ASP A 119 -17.31 7.77 13.39
N ASP A 120 -17.30 6.57 13.90
CA ASP A 120 -16.45 5.49 13.41
C ASP A 120 -17.10 4.89 12.16
N ALA A 121 -16.44 5.11 11.03
CA ALA A 121 -16.79 4.64 9.70
C ALA A 121 -16.87 3.10 9.62
N LYS A 122 -17.85 2.48 10.30
CA LYS A 122 -18.32 1.11 10.02
C LYS A 122 -19.27 1.12 8.83
N VAL A 123 -18.94 1.93 7.85
CA VAL A 123 -19.70 2.08 6.65
C VAL A 123 -19.27 0.97 5.71
N TYR A 124 -20.24 0.12 5.38
CA TYR A 124 -20.26 -0.73 4.19
C TYR A 124 -19.38 -1.96 4.18
N ASN A 125 -19.69 -2.82 5.11
CA ASN A 125 -19.19 -4.19 5.14
C ASN A 125 -19.93 -5.05 4.10
N ASN A 126 -19.92 -4.65 2.82
CA ASN A 126 -20.42 -5.50 1.76
C ASN A 126 -19.39 -6.60 1.50
N TRP A 127 -19.68 -7.80 1.97
CA TRP A 127 -18.82 -8.96 1.79
C TRP A 127 -18.40 -9.19 0.34
N SER A 128 -19.32 -8.96 -0.63
CA SER A 128 -19.01 -9.13 -2.05
C SER A 128 -17.98 -8.13 -2.55
N LEU A 129 -18.12 -6.86 -2.15
CA LEU A 129 -17.15 -5.82 -2.53
C LEU A 129 -15.80 -6.03 -1.83
N GLN A 130 -15.78 -6.53 -0.60
CA GLN A 130 -14.52 -6.89 0.07
C GLN A 130 -13.78 -8.02 -0.65
N ILE A 131 -14.50 -9.07 -1.07
CA ILE A 131 -13.89 -10.15 -1.85
C ILE A 131 -13.43 -9.63 -3.21
N TYR A 132 -14.20 -8.76 -3.83
CA TYR A 132 -13.86 -8.15 -5.11
C TYR A 132 -12.60 -7.28 -5.01
N ASP A 133 -12.57 -6.36 -4.07
CA ASP A 133 -11.42 -5.48 -3.83
C ASP A 133 -10.15 -6.30 -3.49
N ARG A 134 -10.28 -7.29 -2.60
CA ARG A 134 -9.19 -8.19 -2.26
C ARG A 134 -8.68 -8.95 -3.49
N ALA A 135 -9.57 -9.46 -4.35
CA ALA A 135 -9.17 -10.18 -5.56
C ALA A 135 -8.36 -9.30 -6.52
N ARG A 136 -8.80 -8.04 -6.72
CA ARG A 136 -8.09 -7.05 -7.53
C ARG A 136 -6.70 -6.75 -6.95
N ASN A 137 -6.62 -6.50 -5.65
CA ASN A 137 -5.36 -6.26 -4.94
C ASN A 137 -4.40 -7.45 -5.02
N MET A 138 -4.92 -8.68 -4.97
CA MET A 138 -4.16 -9.92 -5.16
C MET A 138 -3.89 -10.25 -6.63
N LYS A 139 -4.50 -9.54 -7.59
CA LYS A 139 -4.44 -9.78 -9.03
C LYS A 139 -4.91 -11.19 -9.43
N ILE A 140 -5.98 -11.66 -8.81
CA ILE A 140 -6.62 -12.95 -9.11
C ILE A 140 -8.08 -12.73 -9.54
N ASP A 141 -8.63 -13.74 -10.23
CA ASP A 141 -10.04 -13.70 -10.63
C ASP A 141 -10.97 -13.63 -9.39
N PRO A 142 -11.87 -12.64 -9.32
CA PRO A 142 -12.80 -12.49 -8.20
C PRO A 142 -13.69 -13.71 -7.97
N VAL A 143 -14.09 -14.41 -9.06
CA VAL A 143 -14.88 -15.63 -8.96
C VAL A 143 -14.07 -16.78 -8.37
N ALA A 144 -12.78 -16.86 -8.71
CA ALA A 144 -11.87 -17.85 -8.11
C ALA A 144 -11.73 -17.61 -6.60
N LEU A 145 -11.51 -16.35 -6.18
CA LEU A 145 -11.43 -16.02 -4.75
C LEU A 145 -12.76 -16.28 -4.02
N TYR A 146 -13.91 -15.93 -4.65
CA TYR A 146 -15.24 -16.26 -4.12
C TYR A 146 -15.40 -17.76 -3.85
N LYS A 147 -14.98 -18.61 -4.82
CA LYS A 147 -15.09 -20.07 -4.68
C LYS A 147 -14.27 -20.62 -3.51
N GLN A 148 -13.14 -20.01 -3.20
CA GLN A 148 -12.25 -20.41 -2.09
C GLN A 148 -12.81 -20.06 -0.70
N GLN A 149 -13.80 -19.15 -0.62
CA GLN A 149 -14.36 -18.77 0.67
C GLN A 149 -15.13 -19.95 1.32
N SER A 150 -14.83 -20.28 2.56
CA SER A 150 -15.51 -21.32 3.35
C SER A 150 -16.97 -20.95 3.64
N ARG A 151 -17.24 -19.67 3.89
CA ARG A 151 -18.60 -19.12 4.07
C ARG A 151 -18.88 -18.11 2.97
N LYS A 152 -20.07 -18.20 2.38
CA LYS A 152 -20.51 -17.32 1.31
C LYS A 152 -21.77 -16.58 1.75
N ALA A 153 -21.69 -15.24 1.77
CA ALA A 153 -22.82 -14.41 2.18
C ALA A 153 -23.93 -14.35 1.13
N VAL A 154 -23.59 -14.56 -0.14
CA VAL A 154 -24.52 -14.53 -1.28
C VAL A 154 -24.22 -15.65 -2.25
N ARG A 155 -25.19 -16.00 -3.15
CA ARG A 155 -24.98 -16.99 -4.22
C ARG A 155 -24.04 -16.41 -5.30
N LEU A 156 -23.37 -17.27 -6.06
CA LEU A 156 -22.41 -16.87 -7.10
C LEU A 156 -23.01 -15.90 -8.14
N GLN A 157 -24.24 -16.14 -8.58
CA GLN A 157 -24.90 -15.26 -9.55
C GLN A 157 -25.13 -13.86 -8.97
N GLN A 158 -25.55 -13.78 -7.72
CA GLN A 158 -25.74 -12.52 -7.00
C GLN A 158 -24.39 -11.81 -6.78
N PHE A 159 -23.34 -12.55 -6.42
CA PHE A 159 -21.98 -11.99 -6.32
C PHE A 159 -21.53 -11.33 -7.63
N LYS A 160 -21.71 -12.03 -8.76
CA LYS A 160 -21.39 -11.48 -10.09
C LYS A 160 -22.20 -10.23 -10.42
N SER A 161 -23.51 -10.24 -10.12
CA SER A 161 -24.38 -9.08 -10.37
C SER A 161 -23.99 -7.87 -9.52
N ILE A 162 -23.58 -8.08 -8.25
CA ILE A 162 -23.11 -7.00 -7.37
C ILE A 162 -21.84 -6.37 -7.93
N ILE A 163 -20.86 -7.18 -8.37
CA ILE A 163 -19.63 -6.67 -8.96
C ILE A 163 -19.90 -5.89 -10.24
N ALA A 164 -20.71 -6.46 -11.16
CA ALA A 164 -21.05 -5.80 -12.41
C ALA A 164 -21.76 -4.47 -12.16
N GLY A 165 -22.74 -4.44 -11.24
CA GLY A 165 -23.42 -3.22 -10.86
C GLY A 165 -22.51 -2.19 -10.18
N TYR A 166 -21.50 -2.63 -9.42
CA TYR A 166 -20.52 -1.73 -8.81
C TYR A 166 -19.62 -1.07 -9.88
N GLU A 167 -19.16 -1.84 -10.86
CA GLU A 167 -18.40 -1.28 -11.98
C GLU A 167 -19.23 -0.32 -12.82
N GLU A 168 -20.49 -0.68 -13.11
CA GLU A 168 -21.45 0.20 -13.79
C GLU A 168 -21.69 1.49 -13.01
N PHE A 169 -21.85 1.40 -11.69
CA PHE A 169 -22.05 2.56 -10.81
C PHE A 169 -20.87 3.55 -10.84
N LYS A 170 -19.64 3.07 -11.01
CA LYS A 170 -18.47 3.92 -11.16
C LYS A 170 -18.45 4.68 -12.49
N THR A 171 -19.18 4.19 -13.51
CA THR A 171 -19.26 4.75 -14.87
C THR A 171 -20.64 5.32 -15.20
N MET A 172 -21.39 5.84 -14.22
CA MET A 172 -22.77 6.30 -14.41
C MET A 172 -22.89 7.35 -15.52
N GLU A 173 -23.83 7.12 -16.43
CA GLU A 173 -24.31 8.08 -17.41
C GLU A 173 -25.28 9.06 -16.74
N LEU A 174 -25.08 10.36 -16.92
CA LEU A 174 -26.01 11.38 -16.46
C LEU A 174 -27.30 11.35 -17.31
N GLU A 175 -28.41 11.83 -16.74
CA GLU A 175 -29.72 11.90 -17.42
C GLU A 175 -29.71 12.63 -18.79
N ASN A 176 -28.68 13.46 -19.03
CA ASN A 176 -28.48 14.19 -20.28
C ASN A 176 -27.62 13.44 -21.31
N GLY A 177 -27.30 12.15 -21.08
CA GLY A 177 -26.48 11.33 -21.97
C GLY A 177 -24.94 11.63 -21.85
N GLN A 178 -24.54 12.57 -21.01
CA GLN A 178 -23.12 12.74 -20.70
C GLN A 178 -22.71 11.68 -19.69
N ARG A 179 -21.61 10.96 -20.01
CA ARG A 179 -20.96 10.12 -19.00
C ARG A 179 -20.34 11.01 -17.93
N THR A 180 -20.62 10.73 -16.68
CA THR A 180 -19.86 11.30 -15.58
C THR A 180 -18.40 10.89 -15.76
N PRO A 181 -17.45 11.77 -15.42
CA PRO A 181 -16.06 11.33 -15.31
C PRO A 181 -16.03 10.07 -14.44
N ASP A 182 -15.29 9.06 -14.89
CA ASP A 182 -15.16 7.79 -14.18
C ASP A 182 -14.76 8.08 -12.74
N ARG A 183 -15.54 7.55 -11.80
CA ARG A 183 -15.20 7.65 -10.38
C ARG A 183 -14.22 6.54 -10.05
N LEU A 184 -13.17 6.86 -9.31
CA LEU A 184 -12.16 5.88 -8.91
C LEU A 184 -12.37 5.44 -7.46
N ASP A 185 -12.41 4.15 -7.21
CA ASP A 185 -12.17 3.63 -5.87
C ASP A 185 -10.65 3.60 -5.57
N PHE A 186 -10.28 3.23 -4.34
CA PHE A 186 -8.87 3.18 -3.95
C PHE A 186 -8.05 2.19 -4.79
N THR A 187 -8.63 1.06 -5.17
CA THR A 187 -7.96 0.05 -5.99
C THR A 187 -7.83 0.53 -7.43
N ASP A 188 -8.86 1.18 -7.99
CA ASP A 188 -8.80 1.79 -9.32
C ASP A 188 -7.65 2.80 -9.44
N MET A 189 -7.41 3.62 -8.40
CA MET A 189 -6.29 4.57 -8.42
C MET A 189 -4.96 3.88 -8.62
N VAL A 190 -4.73 2.76 -7.93
CA VAL A 190 -3.48 2.00 -8.04
C VAL A 190 -3.40 1.29 -9.38
N GLU A 191 -4.49 0.66 -9.85
CA GLU A 191 -4.57 0.03 -11.18
C GLU A 191 -4.29 1.03 -12.29
N LYS A 192 -4.94 2.21 -12.23
CA LYS A 192 -4.73 3.28 -13.19
C LYS A 192 -3.30 3.83 -13.15
N TYR A 193 -2.69 3.95 -11.96
CA TYR A 193 -1.29 4.32 -11.88
C TYR A 193 -0.38 3.26 -12.54
N VAL A 194 -0.66 2.00 -12.36
CA VAL A 194 0.12 0.91 -12.96
C VAL A 194 -0.02 0.93 -14.50
N SER A 195 -1.22 1.17 -15.04
CA SER A 195 -1.45 1.25 -16.50
C SER A 195 -0.89 2.56 -17.08
N ASP A 196 -1.37 3.69 -16.59
CA ASP A 196 -1.27 5.00 -17.25
C ASP A 196 -0.33 5.98 -16.52
N GLY A 197 0.16 5.62 -15.33
CA GLY A 197 0.97 6.50 -14.50
C GLY A 197 2.20 7.04 -15.24
N LEU A 198 2.41 8.34 -15.13
CA LEU A 198 3.48 9.07 -15.77
C LEU A 198 4.84 8.78 -15.11
N VAL A 199 5.91 9.11 -15.83
CA VAL A 199 7.26 9.09 -15.29
C VAL A 199 7.33 10.06 -14.12
N VAL A 200 7.85 9.57 -12.98
CA VAL A 200 7.96 10.36 -11.76
C VAL A 200 9.18 11.30 -11.81
N PRO A 201 9.08 12.52 -11.26
CA PRO A 201 10.16 13.50 -11.31
C PRO A 201 11.26 13.24 -10.26
N PHE A 202 11.01 12.38 -9.27
CA PHE A 202 11.97 12.11 -8.21
C PHE A 202 13.03 11.06 -8.62
N LYS A 203 14.19 11.13 -7.97
CA LYS A 203 15.36 10.28 -8.25
C LYS A 203 15.55 9.13 -7.26
N VAL A 204 14.94 9.27 -6.08
CA VAL A 204 15.09 8.30 -4.98
C VAL A 204 13.73 7.83 -4.51
N LEU A 205 13.54 6.52 -4.43
CA LEU A 205 12.37 5.88 -3.86
C LEU A 205 12.70 5.24 -2.52
N MET A 206 11.91 5.52 -1.51
CA MET A 206 11.95 4.86 -0.20
C MET A 206 10.58 4.31 0.12
N VAL A 207 10.51 3.03 0.50
CA VAL A 207 9.27 2.33 0.87
C VAL A 207 9.44 1.78 2.26
N ASP A 208 8.57 2.16 3.18
CA ASP A 208 8.52 1.65 4.56
C ASP A 208 7.34 0.68 4.74
N GLU A 209 7.44 -0.25 5.67
CA GLU A 209 6.48 -1.32 5.98
C GLU A 209 6.09 -2.15 4.73
N ALA A 210 7.08 -2.50 3.92
CA ALA A 210 6.89 -3.14 2.63
C ALA A 210 6.29 -4.56 2.70
N GLN A 211 6.33 -5.22 3.87
CA GLN A 211 5.70 -6.53 4.09
C GLN A 211 4.17 -6.49 3.98
N ASP A 212 3.57 -5.31 4.11
CA ASP A 212 2.12 -5.12 4.11
C ASP A 212 1.54 -4.79 2.73
N LEU A 213 2.39 -4.71 1.70
CA LEU A 213 1.96 -4.38 0.35
C LEU A 213 1.32 -5.57 -0.37
N THR A 214 0.22 -5.28 -1.08
CA THR A 214 -0.46 -6.23 -1.96
C THR A 214 0.28 -6.40 -3.29
N PRO A 215 0.04 -7.49 -4.05
CA PRO A 215 0.62 -7.66 -5.39
C PRO A 215 0.39 -6.47 -6.34
N LEU A 216 -0.79 -5.85 -6.32
CA LEU A 216 -1.08 -4.67 -7.12
C LEU A 216 -0.23 -3.46 -6.69
N GLN A 217 -0.10 -3.24 -5.40
CA GLN A 217 0.76 -2.17 -4.86
C GLN A 217 2.24 -2.41 -5.18
N TRP A 218 2.68 -3.67 -5.20
CA TRP A 218 4.02 -4.03 -5.66
C TRP A 218 4.24 -3.70 -7.13
N ASP A 219 3.24 -3.89 -8.01
CA ASP A 219 3.35 -3.46 -9.42
C ASP A 219 3.57 -1.94 -9.52
N MET A 220 2.87 -1.16 -8.71
CA MET A 220 3.08 0.29 -8.63
C MET A 220 4.51 0.63 -8.16
N VAL A 221 4.99 -0.02 -7.09
CA VAL A 221 6.37 0.16 -6.60
C VAL A 221 7.39 -0.21 -7.69
N VAL A 222 7.18 -1.31 -8.41
CA VAL A 222 8.04 -1.73 -9.54
C VAL A 222 8.05 -0.68 -10.64
N LYS A 223 6.88 -0.15 -11.01
CA LYS A 223 6.76 0.90 -12.05
C LYS A 223 7.54 2.15 -11.65
N ILE A 224 7.36 2.63 -10.42
CA ILE A 224 8.10 3.77 -9.89
C ILE A 224 9.61 3.47 -9.86
N ALA A 225 9.98 2.30 -9.36
CA ALA A 225 11.37 1.89 -9.23
C ALA A 225 12.13 1.85 -10.58
N GLN A 226 11.44 1.67 -11.71
CA GLN A 226 12.10 1.71 -13.02
C GLN A 226 12.64 3.10 -13.38
N GLY A 227 11.93 4.16 -12.97
CA GLY A 227 12.24 5.56 -13.30
C GLY A 227 13.25 6.24 -12.39
N VAL A 228 13.63 5.65 -11.24
CA VAL A 228 14.49 6.29 -10.24
C VAL A 228 15.92 5.73 -10.25
N ASP A 229 16.87 6.49 -9.66
CA ASP A 229 18.28 6.10 -9.58
C ASP A 229 18.56 5.15 -8.41
N ARG A 230 17.83 5.30 -7.31
CA ARG A 230 18.02 4.54 -6.07
C ARG A 230 16.70 4.12 -5.44
N VAL A 231 16.67 2.91 -4.91
CA VAL A 231 15.51 2.32 -4.24
C VAL A 231 15.92 1.78 -2.87
N TYR A 232 15.15 2.13 -1.86
CA TYR A 232 15.30 1.60 -0.49
C TYR A 232 13.96 1.06 -0.04
N ILE A 233 13.93 -0.20 0.35
CA ILE A 233 12.70 -0.88 0.77
C ILE A 233 12.93 -1.45 2.15
N ALA A 234 12.17 -1.00 3.13
CA ALA A 234 12.27 -1.44 4.51
C ALA A 234 11.03 -2.21 4.94
N GLY A 235 11.22 -3.23 5.75
CA GLY A 235 10.13 -4.05 6.27
C GLY A 235 10.60 -5.14 7.22
N ASP A 236 9.64 -5.85 7.78
CA ASP A 236 9.86 -7.02 8.60
C ASP A 236 8.95 -8.16 8.15
N ASP A 237 9.52 -9.14 7.48
CA ASP A 237 8.78 -10.30 6.97
C ASP A 237 8.17 -11.18 8.07
N ASP A 238 8.64 -11.05 9.31
CA ASP A 238 8.03 -11.71 10.48
C ASP A 238 6.79 -10.97 11.02
N GLN A 239 6.50 -9.75 10.52
CA GLN A 239 5.35 -8.93 10.92
C GLN A 239 4.28 -8.80 9.82
N ALA A 240 4.24 -9.69 8.85
CA ALA A 240 3.24 -9.70 7.78
C ALA A 240 1.86 -10.13 8.33
N ILE A 241 1.13 -9.20 8.95
CA ILE A 241 -0.18 -9.46 9.56
C ILE A 241 -1.36 -9.13 8.63
N TYR A 242 -1.12 -8.57 7.44
CA TYR A 242 -2.15 -8.16 6.49
C TYR A 242 -2.34 -9.13 5.31
N GLU A 243 -1.84 -10.37 5.40
CA GLU A 243 -2.07 -11.41 4.38
C GLU A 243 -3.58 -11.69 4.18
N TRP A 244 -4.37 -11.61 5.24
CA TRP A 244 -5.83 -11.72 5.17
C TRP A 244 -6.48 -10.64 4.28
N ASN A 245 -5.83 -9.49 4.11
CA ASN A 245 -6.24 -8.38 3.23
C ASN A 245 -5.56 -8.42 1.86
N GLY A 246 -4.78 -9.47 1.57
CA GLY A 246 -4.15 -9.69 0.28
C GLY A 246 -2.69 -9.24 0.19
N ALA A 247 -2.04 -8.83 1.29
CA ALA A 247 -0.61 -8.59 1.30
C ALA A 247 0.18 -9.87 0.95
N ASP A 248 1.30 -9.73 0.26
CA ASP A 248 2.19 -10.83 -0.09
C ASP A 248 3.64 -10.51 0.29
N VAL A 249 4.02 -11.00 1.46
CA VAL A 249 5.36 -10.82 2.01
C VAL A 249 6.46 -11.44 1.13
N THR A 250 6.13 -12.45 0.34
CA THR A 250 7.10 -13.12 -0.53
C THR A 250 7.61 -12.19 -1.63
N LEU A 251 6.79 -11.23 -2.05
CA LEU A 251 7.20 -10.22 -3.02
C LEU A 251 8.27 -9.28 -2.45
N PHE A 252 8.16 -8.91 -1.17
CA PHE A 252 9.22 -8.16 -0.48
C PHE A 252 10.52 -8.97 -0.38
N GLN A 253 10.42 -10.24 0.07
CA GLN A 253 11.58 -11.11 0.19
C GLN A 253 12.31 -11.31 -1.15
N ARG A 254 11.55 -11.52 -2.24
CA ARG A 254 12.06 -11.79 -3.59
C ARG A 254 12.40 -10.55 -4.40
N PHE A 255 12.02 -9.35 -3.94
CA PHE A 255 12.33 -8.12 -4.67
C PHE A 255 13.84 -8.03 -4.94
N PRO A 256 14.26 -7.70 -6.18
CA PRO A 256 15.68 -7.67 -6.52
C PRO A 256 16.42 -6.56 -5.76
N GLY A 257 17.55 -6.89 -5.16
CA GLY A 257 18.36 -5.92 -4.42
C GLY A 257 19.30 -6.55 -3.41
N LYS A 258 20.20 -5.73 -2.86
CA LYS A 258 21.10 -6.13 -1.77
C LYS A 258 20.34 -6.10 -0.44
N ALA A 259 20.38 -7.18 0.31
CA ALA A 259 19.80 -7.23 1.66
C ALA A 259 20.74 -6.60 2.71
N LEU A 260 20.15 -5.79 3.56
CA LEU A 260 20.74 -5.25 4.79
C LEU A 260 19.87 -5.69 5.96
N VAL A 261 20.39 -6.50 6.85
CA VAL A 261 19.68 -6.97 8.04
C VAL A 261 20.11 -6.15 9.25
N LEU A 262 19.14 -5.48 9.90
CA LEU A 262 19.37 -4.74 11.14
C LEU A 262 19.22 -5.70 12.33
N LYS A 263 20.26 -5.78 13.17
CA LYS A 263 20.38 -6.81 14.20
C LYS A 263 19.93 -6.38 15.59
N LYS A 264 20.09 -5.10 15.95
CA LYS A 264 19.92 -4.62 17.33
C LYS A 264 18.58 -3.90 17.51
N SER A 265 17.65 -4.50 18.28
CA SER A 265 16.46 -3.79 18.73
C SER A 265 16.78 -2.86 19.92
N VAL A 266 16.24 -1.64 19.86
CA VAL A 266 16.31 -0.66 20.96
C VAL A 266 14.95 -0.47 21.65
N ARG A 267 13.92 -1.21 21.20
CA ARG A 267 12.54 -1.13 21.70
C ARG A 267 12.18 -2.31 22.60
N LEU A 268 12.66 -3.49 22.29
CA LEU A 268 12.31 -4.72 22.99
C LEU A 268 13.33 -5.00 24.08
N ASN A 269 12.85 -5.36 25.29
CA ASN A 269 13.71 -5.91 26.31
C ASN A 269 14.06 -7.38 25.99
N LYS A 270 15.08 -7.92 26.68
CA LYS A 270 15.61 -9.27 26.42
C LYS A 270 14.54 -10.38 26.55
N ASN A 271 13.63 -10.23 27.50
CA ASN A 271 12.58 -11.27 27.75
C ASN A 271 11.54 -11.28 26.63
N ILE A 272 11.02 -10.11 26.23
CA ILE A 272 10.07 -10.00 25.11
C ILE A 272 10.71 -10.52 23.83
N HIS A 273 11.97 -10.20 23.61
CA HIS A 273 12.74 -10.71 22.48
C HIS A 273 12.86 -12.23 22.50
N PHE A 274 13.15 -12.84 23.64
CA PHE A 274 13.24 -14.29 23.79
C PHE A 274 11.89 -14.97 23.44
N PHE A 275 10.77 -14.46 23.98
CA PHE A 275 9.45 -14.96 23.63
C PHE A 275 9.14 -14.82 22.14
N SER A 276 9.47 -13.67 21.53
CA SER A 276 9.31 -13.47 20.09
C SER A 276 10.08 -14.51 19.29
N LYS A 277 11.32 -14.84 19.67
CA LYS A 277 12.12 -15.90 19.03
C LYS A 277 11.46 -17.28 19.14
N CYS A 278 10.90 -17.62 20.28
CA CYS A 278 10.20 -18.90 20.45
C CYS A 278 9.02 -19.02 19.50
N LEU A 279 8.22 -17.95 19.37
CA LEU A 279 7.09 -17.90 18.44
C LEU A 279 7.57 -17.99 16.99
N LEU A 280 8.59 -17.23 16.61
CA LEU A 280 9.14 -17.25 15.26
C LEU A 280 9.71 -18.62 14.87
N HIS A 281 10.23 -19.39 15.83
CA HIS A 281 10.72 -20.74 15.58
C HIS A 281 9.59 -21.71 15.17
N SER A 282 8.37 -21.47 15.63
CA SER A 282 7.19 -22.25 15.25
C SER A 282 6.62 -21.86 13.86
N MET A 283 7.02 -20.72 13.27
CA MET A 283 6.51 -20.23 11.99
C MET A 283 7.24 -20.83 10.77
N GLY A 284 8.28 -21.65 10.96
CA GLY A 284 9.05 -22.28 9.89
C GLY A 284 10.14 -21.40 9.27
N ASP A 285 10.76 -21.92 8.19
CA ASP A 285 11.99 -21.35 7.63
C ASP A 285 11.79 -20.37 6.46
N ASN A 286 10.56 -20.10 6.04
CA ASN A 286 10.24 -19.21 4.92
C ASN A 286 10.38 -17.72 5.25
N ARG A 287 11.43 -17.34 5.98
CA ARG A 287 11.69 -15.97 6.45
C ARG A 287 13.16 -15.60 6.32
N VAL A 288 13.45 -14.32 6.26
CA VAL A 288 14.83 -13.85 6.28
C VAL A 288 15.42 -14.07 7.66
N GLN A 289 16.53 -14.81 7.73
CA GLN A 289 17.23 -15.06 8.99
C GLN A 289 17.74 -13.74 9.59
N LYS A 290 17.32 -13.46 10.82
CA LYS A 290 17.67 -12.25 11.56
C LYS A 290 18.31 -12.69 12.89
N GLU A 291 19.58 -12.36 13.03
CA GLU A 291 20.27 -12.51 14.31
C GLU A 291 20.03 -11.23 15.14
N PHE A 292 19.71 -11.42 16.40
CA PHE A 292 19.56 -10.34 17.35
C PHE A 292 20.82 -10.20 18.23
#